data_d61bdb35f21bc2acd7c2393bb31ddab6
#
_entry.id   d61bdb35f21bc2acd7c2393bb31ddab6
#
_cell.length_a   1.000
_cell.length_b   1.000
_cell.length_c   1.000
_cell.angle_alpha   90.00
_cell.angle_beta   90.00
_cell.angle_gamma   90.00
#
_symmetry.space_group_name_H-M   'P 1'
#
loop_
_entity.id
_entity.type
_entity.pdbx_description
1 polymer ?
#
loop_
_entity_poly.entity_id
_entity_poly.type
_entity_poly.pdbx_seq_one_letter_code
_entity_poly.pdbx_strand_id
1 'polypeptide(L)'
;MESVGKQIVRRYILQRAKFMIAGGIILSIVSGIAFYFRILKFPEGLKLTILLGLFPVVGITLLVLEIVQSVNPFSAEEVKRNPEIFRQVEELFGHEVYKDKFIVLSERVIGNADRILQMAYKDEVYLLYEYTQKVNGTTNSKLLKVETAVGTMQIDIMGAKEKEVEDLVNRICINCSYARVGHTEENLKYLEHMRATWRKEYIRKYRKEV
;
A
#
# COMPACT_ATOMS: atom_id res chain seq x y z
N MET A 1 -27.39 -5.20 5.90
CA MET A 1 -26.22 -5.97 6.38
C MET A 1 -24.99 -5.50 5.66
N GLU A 2 -23.91 -5.19 6.37
CA GLU A 2 -22.65 -4.80 5.74
C GLU A 2 -21.99 -6.04 5.11
N SER A 3 -21.46 -5.95 3.87
CA SER A 3 -20.83 -7.10 3.20
C SER A 3 -19.59 -7.57 3.97
N VAL A 4 -19.26 -8.85 3.86
CA VAL A 4 -18.11 -9.48 4.53
C VAL A 4 -16.82 -8.74 4.15
N GLY A 5 -16.66 -8.38 2.88
CA GLY A 5 -15.50 -7.62 2.38
C GLY A 5 -15.36 -6.26 3.07
N LYS A 6 -16.46 -5.52 3.29
CA LYS A 6 -16.45 -4.26 4.05
C LYS A 6 -15.99 -4.45 5.49
N GLN A 7 -16.46 -5.51 6.14
CA GLN A 7 -16.06 -5.82 7.52
C GLN A 7 -14.58 -6.16 7.63
N ILE A 8 -14.02 -6.93 6.68
CA ILE A 8 -12.60 -7.27 6.64
C ILE A 8 -11.75 -6.01 6.43
N VAL A 9 -12.08 -5.19 5.44
CA VAL A 9 -11.38 -3.92 5.15
C VAL A 9 -11.41 -3.00 6.37
N ARG A 10 -12.59 -2.84 6.99
CA ARG A 10 -12.74 -2.03 8.20
C ARG A 10 -11.86 -2.54 9.34
N ARG A 11 -11.85 -3.85 9.60
CA ARG A 11 -11.01 -4.46 10.65
C ARG A 11 -9.52 -4.20 10.39
N TYR A 12 -9.07 -4.38 9.15
CA TYR A 12 -7.67 -4.15 8.77
C TYR A 12 -7.25 -2.69 8.98
N ILE A 13 -8.05 -1.73 8.51
CA ILE A 13 -7.77 -0.30 8.68
C ILE A 13 -7.75 0.07 10.17
N LEU A 14 -8.69 -0.44 10.95
CA LEU A 14 -8.72 -0.20 12.41
C LEU A 14 -7.52 -0.81 13.13
N GLN A 15 -7.04 -1.98 12.72
CA GLN A 15 -5.83 -2.58 13.29
C GLN A 15 -4.60 -1.74 12.97
N ARG A 16 -4.44 -1.32 11.70
CA ARG A 16 -3.36 -0.44 11.27
C ARG A 16 -3.40 0.89 12.03
N ALA A 17 -4.58 1.52 12.15
CA ALA A 17 -4.76 2.77 12.87
C ALA A 17 -4.36 2.66 14.35
N LYS A 18 -4.64 1.56 15.04
CA LYS A 18 -4.21 1.35 16.42
C LYS A 18 -2.70 1.45 16.60
N PHE A 19 -1.92 0.82 15.72
CA PHE A 19 -0.45 0.88 15.77
C PHE A 19 0.07 2.29 15.48
N MET A 20 -0.52 2.98 14.48
CA MET A 20 -0.14 4.34 14.13
C MET A 20 -0.50 5.35 15.23
N ILE A 21 -1.67 5.20 15.85
CA ILE A 21 -2.11 6.00 17.01
C ILE A 21 -1.15 5.79 18.19
N ALA A 22 -0.81 4.55 18.54
CA ALA A 22 0.13 4.26 19.60
C ALA A 22 1.52 4.87 19.32
N GLY A 23 2.02 4.72 18.11
CA GLY A 23 3.28 5.33 17.67
C GLY A 23 3.25 6.86 17.73
N GLY A 24 2.17 7.48 17.28
CA GLY A 24 1.96 8.93 17.35
C GLY A 24 1.92 9.46 18.80
N ILE A 25 1.27 8.75 19.71
CA ILE A 25 1.25 9.10 21.15
C ILE A 25 2.67 9.04 21.72
N ILE A 26 3.40 7.95 21.50
CA ILE A 26 4.78 7.77 21.98
C ILE A 26 5.68 8.88 21.42
N LEU A 27 5.61 9.14 20.13
CA LEU A 27 6.40 10.19 19.49
C LEU A 27 6.09 11.56 20.07
N SER A 28 4.82 11.89 20.30
CA SER A 28 4.39 13.16 20.86
C SER A 28 4.87 13.34 22.30
N ILE A 29 4.80 12.30 23.13
CA ILE A 29 5.28 12.33 24.53
C ILE A 29 6.79 12.49 24.57
N VAL A 30 7.55 11.64 23.84
CA VAL A 30 9.01 11.66 23.85
C VAL A 30 9.54 12.98 23.34
N SER A 31 9.00 13.48 22.23
CA SER A 31 9.41 14.77 21.65
C SER A 31 9.01 15.96 22.53
N GLY A 32 7.84 15.91 23.17
CA GLY A 32 7.39 16.91 24.12
C GLY A 32 8.31 17.01 25.35
N ILE A 33 8.70 15.87 25.90
CA ILE A 33 9.68 15.80 27.02
C ILE A 33 11.03 16.36 26.56
N ALA A 34 11.54 15.93 25.41
CA ALA A 34 12.81 16.42 24.87
C ALA A 34 12.77 17.94 24.62
N PHE A 35 11.68 18.48 24.08
CA PHE A 35 11.45 19.90 23.90
C PHE A 35 11.44 20.67 25.21
N TYR A 36 10.75 20.17 26.22
CA TYR A 36 10.67 20.74 27.55
C TYR A 36 12.07 20.85 28.21
N PHE A 37 12.85 19.75 28.22
CA PHE A 37 14.20 19.75 28.76
C PHE A 37 15.15 20.66 27.96
N ARG A 38 14.96 20.77 26.66
CA ARG A 38 15.77 21.66 25.80
C ARG A 38 15.56 23.13 26.18
N ILE A 39 14.30 23.55 26.35
CA ILE A 39 13.99 24.94 26.75
C ILE A 39 14.59 25.27 28.11
N LEU A 40 14.48 24.36 29.09
CA LEU A 40 14.95 24.58 30.46
C LEU A 40 16.48 24.65 30.60
N LYS A 41 17.21 23.79 29.83
CA LYS A 41 18.66 23.64 30.04
C LYS A 41 19.53 24.41 29.05
N PHE A 42 19.03 24.73 27.86
CA PHE A 42 19.81 25.29 26.77
C PHE A 42 18.99 26.29 25.96
N PRO A 43 18.77 27.52 26.47
CA PRO A 43 18.01 28.56 25.74
C PRO A 43 18.68 29.05 24.45
N GLU A 44 19.98 28.84 24.31
CA GLU A 44 20.74 29.24 23.11
C GLU A 44 20.69 28.16 22.05
N GLY A 45 20.02 28.38 20.94
CA GLY A 45 19.95 27.45 19.83
C GLY A 45 18.57 27.36 19.19
N LEU A 46 18.08 28.48 18.70
CA LEU A 46 16.76 28.65 18.10
C LEU A 46 16.40 27.56 17.06
N LYS A 47 17.35 27.19 16.21
CA LYS A 47 17.14 26.20 15.15
C LYS A 47 16.78 24.82 15.69
N LEU A 48 17.49 24.32 16.72
CA LEU A 48 17.23 23.03 17.32
C LEU A 48 15.92 23.04 18.13
N THR A 49 15.61 24.16 18.77
CA THR A 49 14.35 24.34 19.52
C THR A 49 13.15 24.31 18.59
N ILE A 50 13.21 24.99 17.43
CA ILE A 50 12.18 24.95 16.40
C ILE A 50 12.01 23.52 15.85
N LEU A 51 13.12 22.85 15.54
CA LEU A 51 13.09 21.49 15.03
C LEU A 51 12.40 20.53 16.03
N LEU A 52 12.80 20.57 17.30
CA LEU A 52 12.19 19.72 18.32
C LEU A 52 10.71 20.06 18.59
N GLY A 53 10.31 21.33 18.43
CA GLY A 53 8.91 21.76 18.55
C GLY A 53 8.04 21.29 17.37
N LEU A 54 8.61 21.02 16.20
CA LEU A 54 7.87 20.49 15.04
C LEU A 54 7.44 19.03 15.24
N PHE A 55 8.22 18.20 15.93
CA PHE A 55 7.91 16.79 16.10
C PHE A 55 6.57 16.52 16.83
N PRO A 56 6.24 17.21 17.95
CA PRO A 56 4.92 17.07 18.58
C PRO A 56 3.78 17.46 17.64
N VAL A 57 3.96 18.53 16.85
CA VAL A 57 2.94 18.99 15.90
C VAL A 57 2.71 17.93 14.82
N VAL A 58 3.77 17.37 14.26
CA VAL A 58 3.68 16.26 13.29
C VAL A 58 3.01 15.04 13.93
N GLY A 59 3.41 14.67 15.14
CA GLY A 59 2.81 13.55 15.88
C GLY A 59 1.31 13.73 16.11
N ILE A 60 0.88 14.91 16.55
CA ILE A 60 -0.54 15.24 16.73
C ILE A 60 -1.29 15.22 15.40
N THR A 61 -0.71 15.79 14.34
CA THR A 61 -1.33 15.78 13.01
C THR A 61 -1.56 14.36 12.50
N LEU A 62 -0.56 13.48 12.62
CA LEU A 62 -0.68 12.08 12.27
C LEU A 62 -1.76 11.37 13.10
N LEU A 63 -1.81 11.65 14.40
CA LEU A 63 -2.86 11.13 15.30
C LEU A 63 -4.26 11.53 14.83
N VAL A 64 -4.47 12.81 14.52
CA VAL A 64 -5.78 13.30 14.04
C VAL A 64 -6.17 12.63 12.72
N LEU A 65 -5.24 12.51 11.78
CA LEU A 65 -5.49 11.83 10.50
C LEU A 65 -5.89 10.37 10.70
N GLU A 66 -5.18 9.64 11.55
CA GLU A 66 -5.49 8.22 11.82
C GLU A 66 -6.82 8.04 12.58
N ILE A 67 -7.15 8.95 13.49
CA ILE A 67 -8.45 8.95 14.17
C ILE A 67 -9.57 9.18 13.14
N VAL A 68 -9.42 10.16 12.26
CA VAL A 68 -10.40 10.42 11.18
C VAL A 68 -10.59 9.20 10.29
N GLN A 69 -9.49 8.54 9.89
CA GLN A 69 -9.56 7.31 9.09
C GLN A 69 -10.19 6.15 9.86
N SER A 70 -9.97 6.06 11.18
CA SER A 70 -10.58 5.01 12.01
C SER A 70 -12.09 5.18 12.18
N VAL A 71 -12.57 6.43 12.20
CA VAL A 71 -14.01 6.75 12.24
C VAL A 71 -14.66 6.46 10.88
N ASN A 72 -13.97 6.80 9.78
CA ASN A 72 -14.45 6.51 8.43
C ASN A 72 -13.39 5.73 7.61
N PRO A 73 -13.29 4.41 7.80
CA PRO A 73 -12.30 3.56 7.10
C PRO A 73 -12.39 3.64 5.57
N PHE A 74 -13.57 3.95 5.05
CA PHE A 74 -13.81 4.05 3.61
C PHE A 74 -13.24 5.35 2.99
N SER A 75 -12.76 6.27 3.82
CA SER A 75 -12.02 7.46 3.37
C SER A 75 -10.55 7.17 3.05
N ALA A 76 -10.03 6.00 3.38
CA ALA A 76 -8.66 5.60 3.07
C ALA A 76 -8.39 5.67 1.57
N GLU A 77 -7.22 6.18 1.20
CA GLU A 77 -6.87 6.46 -0.20
C GLU A 77 -6.86 5.19 -1.05
N GLU A 78 -6.40 4.08 -0.48
CA GLU A 78 -6.39 2.76 -1.12
C GLU A 78 -7.81 2.31 -1.49
N VAL A 79 -8.79 2.59 -0.61
CA VAL A 79 -10.20 2.26 -0.87
C VAL A 79 -10.80 3.16 -1.95
N LYS A 80 -10.44 4.46 -1.94
CA LYS A 80 -10.92 5.41 -2.97
C LYS A 80 -10.34 5.12 -4.35
N ARG A 81 -9.09 4.65 -4.40
CA ARG A 81 -8.42 4.31 -5.67
C ARG A 81 -8.94 3.03 -6.31
N ASN A 82 -9.40 2.09 -5.49
CA ASN A 82 -9.88 0.80 -5.96
C ASN A 82 -11.36 0.59 -5.56
N PRO A 83 -12.30 0.96 -6.40
CA PRO A 83 -13.74 0.84 -6.10
C PRO A 83 -14.23 -0.61 -5.95
N GLU A 84 -13.51 -1.59 -6.53
CA GLU A 84 -13.83 -3.01 -6.43
C GLU A 84 -13.18 -3.69 -5.20
N ILE A 85 -12.47 -2.94 -4.35
CA ILE A 85 -11.65 -3.49 -3.27
C ILE A 85 -12.44 -4.40 -2.31
N PHE A 86 -13.68 -4.06 -2.00
CA PHE A 86 -14.50 -4.87 -1.09
C PHE A 86 -14.82 -6.24 -1.68
N ARG A 87 -15.10 -6.26 -2.99
CA ARG A 87 -15.39 -7.48 -3.73
C ARG A 87 -14.14 -8.33 -3.91
N GLN A 88 -13.01 -7.68 -4.19
CA GLN A 88 -11.71 -8.36 -4.29
C GLN A 88 -11.28 -8.97 -2.96
N VAL A 89 -11.48 -8.27 -1.83
CA VAL A 89 -11.20 -8.79 -0.49
C VAL A 89 -12.10 -10.00 -0.18
N GLU A 90 -13.38 -9.91 -0.49
CA GLU A 90 -14.34 -11.00 -0.25
C GLU A 90 -13.97 -12.23 -1.08
N GLU A 91 -13.62 -12.06 -2.35
CA GLU A 91 -13.13 -13.10 -3.24
C GLU A 91 -11.83 -13.72 -2.73
N LEU A 92 -10.85 -12.90 -2.33
CA LEU A 92 -9.54 -13.35 -1.90
C LEU A 92 -9.61 -14.18 -0.61
N PHE A 93 -10.44 -13.77 0.35
CA PHE A 93 -10.57 -14.48 1.64
C PHE A 93 -11.61 -15.59 1.63
N GLY A 94 -12.59 -15.53 0.73
CA GLY A 94 -13.59 -16.57 0.58
C GLY A 94 -13.12 -17.76 -0.26
N HIS A 95 -12.17 -17.53 -1.18
CA HIS A 95 -11.74 -18.51 -2.18
C HIS A 95 -10.21 -18.52 -2.34
N GLU A 96 -9.46 -18.49 -1.21
CA GLU A 96 -7.99 -18.58 -1.22
C GLU A 96 -7.55 -19.92 -1.81
N VAL A 97 -6.77 -19.86 -2.89
CA VAL A 97 -6.21 -21.04 -3.57
C VAL A 97 -4.74 -21.23 -3.22
N TYR A 98 -4.03 -20.14 -2.98
CA TYR A 98 -2.60 -20.15 -2.69
C TYR A 98 -2.19 -18.97 -1.85
N LYS A 99 -1.26 -19.22 -0.91
CA LYS A 99 -0.65 -18.18 -0.10
C LYS A 99 0.81 -18.51 0.21
N ASP A 100 1.67 -17.53 0.09
CA ASP A 100 3.04 -17.56 0.59
C ASP A 100 3.38 -16.26 1.35
N LYS A 101 4.67 -16.02 1.60
CA LYS A 101 5.14 -14.80 2.27
C LYS A 101 5.01 -13.53 1.43
N PHE A 102 4.78 -13.64 0.13
CA PHE A 102 4.76 -12.52 -0.81
C PHE A 102 3.36 -12.20 -1.31
N ILE A 103 2.60 -13.24 -1.71
CA ILE A 103 1.31 -13.07 -2.36
C ILE A 103 0.25 -14.03 -1.82
N VAL A 104 -1.01 -13.63 -1.99
CA VAL A 104 -2.19 -14.47 -1.82
C VAL A 104 -2.93 -14.50 -3.15
N LEU A 105 -3.37 -15.68 -3.56
CA LEU A 105 -4.13 -15.88 -4.80
C LEU A 105 -5.48 -16.51 -4.49
N SER A 106 -6.54 -16.00 -5.12
CA SER A 106 -7.80 -16.71 -5.31
C SER A 106 -7.92 -17.16 -6.79
N GLU A 107 -9.07 -17.62 -7.20
CA GLU A 107 -9.30 -17.92 -8.62
C GLU A 107 -9.13 -16.68 -9.51
N ARG A 108 -9.60 -15.52 -9.07
CA ARG A 108 -9.69 -14.30 -9.86
C ARG A 108 -8.81 -13.15 -9.39
N VAL A 109 -8.39 -13.16 -8.12
CA VAL A 109 -7.71 -12.04 -7.46
C VAL A 109 -6.29 -12.43 -7.06
N ILE A 110 -5.37 -11.49 -7.17
CA ILE A 110 -4.03 -11.52 -6.58
C ILE A 110 -3.91 -10.39 -5.56
N GLY A 111 -3.36 -10.68 -4.40
CA GLY A 111 -3.11 -9.71 -3.33
C GLY A 111 -1.72 -9.83 -2.75
N ASN A 112 -1.23 -8.74 -2.18
CA ASN A 112 0.00 -8.71 -1.39
C ASN A 112 -0.25 -9.37 -0.03
N ALA A 113 0.59 -10.32 0.39
CA ALA A 113 0.42 -11.03 1.65
C ALA A 113 0.53 -10.12 2.88
N ASP A 114 1.38 -9.09 2.82
CA ASP A 114 1.61 -8.16 3.94
C ASP A 114 0.66 -6.96 3.91
N ARG A 115 0.19 -6.56 2.71
CA ARG A 115 -0.61 -5.36 2.50
C ARG A 115 -1.94 -5.70 1.84
N ILE A 116 -2.86 -6.16 2.65
CA ILE A 116 -4.16 -6.71 2.23
C ILE A 116 -5.01 -5.78 1.32
N LEU A 117 -4.78 -4.46 1.37
CA LEU A 117 -5.46 -3.51 0.50
C LEU A 117 -4.75 -3.31 -0.85
N GLN A 118 -3.58 -3.92 -1.04
CA GLN A 118 -2.89 -3.97 -2.33
C GLN A 118 -3.26 -5.27 -3.04
N MET A 119 -4.29 -5.20 -3.85
CA MET A 119 -4.80 -6.31 -4.64
C MET A 119 -5.36 -5.86 -5.98
N ALA A 120 -5.50 -6.80 -6.90
CA ALA A 120 -6.09 -6.58 -8.21
C ALA A 120 -6.74 -7.86 -8.73
N TYR A 121 -7.62 -7.74 -9.70
CA TYR A 121 -7.99 -8.90 -10.52
C TYR A 121 -6.79 -9.34 -11.35
N LYS A 122 -6.67 -10.65 -11.60
CA LYS A 122 -5.55 -11.24 -12.34
C LYS A 122 -5.44 -10.72 -13.78
N ASP A 123 -6.57 -10.38 -14.39
CA ASP A 123 -6.67 -9.77 -15.71
C ASP A 123 -6.38 -8.26 -15.74
N GLU A 124 -6.22 -7.65 -14.57
CA GLU A 124 -5.86 -6.24 -14.40
C GLU A 124 -4.38 -6.03 -14.04
N VAL A 125 -3.56 -7.08 -14.02
CA VAL A 125 -2.11 -7.01 -13.80
C VAL A 125 -1.42 -6.90 -15.14
N TYR A 126 -0.64 -5.83 -15.35
CA TYR A 126 -0.08 -5.49 -16.66
C TYR A 126 1.44 -5.51 -16.73
N LEU A 127 2.14 -5.16 -15.64
CA LEU A 127 3.59 -5.05 -15.68
C LEU A 127 4.22 -5.40 -14.32
N LEU A 128 5.32 -6.17 -14.37
CA LEU A 128 6.15 -6.51 -13.22
C LEU A 128 7.58 -6.05 -13.44
N TYR A 129 8.18 -5.42 -12.43
CA TYR A 129 9.61 -5.10 -12.45
C TYR A 129 10.18 -4.93 -11.06
N GLU A 130 11.46 -5.28 -10.92
CA GLU A 130 12.20 -5.02 -9.69
C GLU A 130 12.56 -3.55 -9.58
N TYR A 131 12.40 -3.02 -8.38
CA TYR A 131 12.80 -1.65 -8.04
C TYR A 131 13.69 -1.66 -6.81
N THR A 132 14.88 -1.09 -6.95
CA THR A 132 15.85 -0.97 -5.85
C THR A 132 16.04 0.50 -5.52
N GLN A 133 15.78 0.86 -4.28
CA GLN A 133 16.08 2.19 -3.75
C GLN A 133 17.39 2.17 -3.00
N LYS A 134 18.33 3.04 -3.40
CA LYS A 134 19.61 3.23 -2.74
C LYS A 134 19.65 4.63 -2.12
N VAL A 135 20.12 4.73 -0.88
CA VAL A 135 20.39 5.99 -0.18
C VAL A 135 21.82 5.95 0.30
N ASN A 136 22.63 6.95 -0.07
CA ASN A 136 24.06 7.03 0.24
C ASN A 136 24.86 5.76 -0.15
N GLY A 137 24.50 5.15 -1.29
CA GLY A 137 25.13 3.91 -1.78
C GLY A 137 24.65 2.61 -1.14
N THR A 138 23.87 2.68 -0.07
CA THR A 138 23.31 1.52 0.60
C THR A 138 21.91 1.22 0.08
N THR A 139 21.61 -0.07 -0.17
CA THR A 139 20.26 -0.51 -0.58
C THR A 139 19.33 -0.42 0.62
N ASN A 140 18.33 0.46 0.54
CA ASN A 140 17.36 0.67 1.59
C ASN A 140 16.07 -0.17 1.39
N SER A 141 15.71 -0.42 0.14
CA SER A 141 14.58 -1.29 -0.18
C SER A 141 14.77 -1.98 -1.52
N LYS A 142 14.28 -3.20 -1.63
CA LYS A 142 14.17 -3.96 -2.86
C LYS A 142 12.73 -4.45 -2.99
N LEU A 143 12.03 -3.97 -4.00
CA LEU A 143 10.60 -4.21 -4.20
C LEU A 143 10.35 -4.85 -5.55
N LEU A 144 9.42 -5.80 -5.61
CA LEU A 144 8.78 -6.16 -6.87
C LEU A 144 7.54 -5.27 -7.02
N LYS A 145 7.56 -4.41 -8.02
CA LYS A 145 6.42 -3.58 -8.40
C LYS A 145 5.54 -4.33 -9.37
N VAL A 146 4.26 -4.42 -9.03
CA VAL A 146 3.22 -5.04 -9.83
C VAL A 146 2.24 -3.94 -10.22
N GLU A 147 2.33 -3.48 -11.47
CA GLU A 147 1.49 -2.42 -12.01
C GLU A 147 0.14 -2.98 -12.44
N THR A 148 -0.91 -2.40 -11.93
CA THR A 148 -2.29 -2.84 -12.16
C THR A 148 -3.12 -1.73 -12.81
N ALA A 149 -4.35 -2.04 -13.17
CA ALA A 149 -5.30 -1.08 -13.71
C ALA A 149 -5.52 0.14 -12.79
N VAL A 150 -5.59 -0.10 -11.49
CA VAL A 150 -5.95 0.91 -10.46
C VAL A 150 -4.76 1.50 -9.72
N GLY A 151 -3.56 0.95 -9.89
CA GLY A 151 -2.36 1.44 -9.20
C GLY A 151 -1.20 0.47 -9.21
N THR A 152 -0.33 0.59 -8.23
CA THR A 152 0.87 -0.24 -8.08
C THR A 152 0.80 -1.02 -6.77
N MET A 153 0.88 -2.34 -6.83
CA MET A 153 1.11 -3.20 -5.69
C MET A 153 2.62 -3.34 -5.49
N GLN A 154 3.09 -3.19 -4.26
CA GLN A 154 4.51 -3.22 -3.91
C GLN A 154 4.78 -4.38 -2.97
N ILE A 155 5.47 -5.40 -3.46
CA ILE A 155 5.84 -6.58 -2.71
C ILE A 155 7.28 -6.40 -2.23
N ASP A 156 7.51 -6.47 -0.93
CA ASP A 156 8.86 -6.41 -0.37
C ASP A 156 9.60 -7.71 -0.67
N ILE A 157 10.72 -7.59 -1.38
CA ILE A 157 11.62 -8.71 -1.72
C ILE A 157 13.00 -8.53 -1.10
N MET A 158 13.14 -7.62 -0.12
CA MET A 158 14.41 -7.43 0.58
C MET A 158 14.76 -8.69 1.38
N GLY A 159 15.98 -9.19 1.17
CA GLY A 159 16.43 -10.46 1.79
C GLY A 159 15.93 -11.73 1.10
N ALA A 160 15.09 -11.64 0.08
CA ALA A 160 14.72 -12.80 -0.74
C ALA A 160 15.90 -13.24 -1.62
N LYS A 161 16.04 -14.55 -1.81
CA LYS A 161 17.02 -15.11 -2.75
C LYS A 161 16.54 -14.85 -4.18
N GLU A 162 17.48 -14.73 -5.12
CA GLU A 162 17.18 -14.50 -6.54
C GLU A 162 16.19 -15.53 -7.10
N LYS A 163 16.40 -16.81 -6.78
CA LYS A 163 15.47 -17.87 -7.18
C LYS A 163 14.06 -17.69 -6.61
N GLU A 164 13.92 -17.22 -5.37
CA GLU A 164 12.59 -16.96 -4.77
C GLU A 164 11.86 -15.83 -5.50
N VAL A 165 12.62 -14.81 -5.95
CA VAL A 165 12.05 -13.68 -6.73
C VAL A 165 11.67 -14.15 -8.13
N GLU A 166 12.51 -14.97 -8.77
CA GLU A 166 12.20 -15.57 -10.08
C GLU A 166 10.95 -16.45 -10.01
N ASP A 167 10.87 -17.34 -9.01
CA ASP A 167 9.69 -18.18 -8.77
C ASP A 167 8.42 -17.35 -8.51
N LEU A 168 8.54 -16.23 -7.79
CA LEU A 168 7.43 -15.30 -7.56
C LEU A 168 6.97 -14.64 -8.86
N VAL A 169 7.89 -14.09 -9.66
CA VAL A 169 7.59 -13.47 -10.96
C VAL A 169 6.92 -14.47 -11.89
N ASN A 170 7.49 -15.68 -12.02
CA ASN A 170 6.92 -16.75 -12.85
C ASN A 170 5.50 -17.13 -12.40
N ARG A 171 5.26 -17.24 -11.10
CA ARG A 171 3.95 -17.53 -10.54
C ARG A 171 2.92 -16.44 -10.88
N ILE A 172 3.31 -15.17 -10.77
CA ILE A 172 2.43 -14.07 -11.14
C ILE A 172 2.12 -14.14 -12.64
N CYS A 173 3.13 -14.34 -13.50
CA CYS A 173 2.95 -14.41 -14.95
C CYS A 173 2.05 -15.58 -15.38
N ILE A 174 2.18 -16.75 -14.74
CA ILE A 174 1.31 -17.90 -15.03
C ILE A 174 -0.16 -17.60 -14.68
N ASN A 175 -0.40 -16.82 -13.63
CA ASN A 175 -1.73 -16.51 -13.15
C ASN A 175 -2.35 -15.23 -13.76
N CYS A 176 -1.53 -14.36 -14.37
CA CYS A 176 -1.92 -13.04 -14.85
C CYS A 176 -1.58 -12.93 -16.35
N SER A 177 -2.54 -13.26 -17.21
CA SER A 177 -2.33 -13.42 -18.68
C SER A 177 -1.84 -12.17 -19.40
N TYR A 178 -2.10 -10.99 -18.85
CA TYR A 178 -1.70 -9.71 -19.43
C TYR A 178 -0.40 -9.15 -18.84
N ALA A 179 0.20 -9.85 -17.88
CA ALA A 179 1.41 -9.39 -17.20
C ALA A 179 2.65 -9.49 -18.13
N ARG A 180 3.38 -8.40 -18.23
CA ARG A 180 4.70 -8.33 -18.88
C ARG A 180 5.78 -8.12 -17.83
N VAL A 181 7.02 -8.54 -18.11
CA VAL A 181 8.13 -8.40 -17.18
C VAL A 181 9.17 -7.42 -17.73
N GLY A 182 9.69 -6.57 -16.85
CA GLY A 182 10.77 -5.63 -17.15
C GLY A 182 10.32 -4.19 -17.39
N HIS A 183 11.10 -3.26 -16.86
CA HIS A 183 10.87 -1.82 -16.92
C HIS A 183 11.46 -1.24 -18.22
N THR A 184 10.87 -1.60 -19.36
CA THR A 184 11.27 -1.11 -20.70
C THR A 184 10.31 -0.03 -21.19
N GLU A 185 10.75 0.80 -22.12
CA GLU A 185 9.89 1.83 -22.74
C GLU A 185 8.67 1.22 -23.44
N GLU A 186 8.85 0.08 -24.09
CA GLU A 186 7.75 -0.65 -24.74
C GLU A 186 6.70 -1.12 -23.71
N ASN A 187 7.15 -1.69 -22.60
CA ASN A 187 6.28 -2.17 -21.54
C ASN A 187 5.56 -1.02 -20.82
N LEU A 188 6.19 0.15 -20.69
CA LEU A 188 5.55 1.34 -20.15
C LEU A 188 4.45 1.87 -21.08
N LYS A 189 4.69 1.92 -22.40
CA LYS A 189 3.65 2.28 -23.38
C LYS A 189 2.50 1.29 -23.37
N TYR A 190 2.79 -0.01 -23.22
CA TYR A 190 1.79 -1.05 -23.06
C TYR A 190 0.94 -0.82 -21.80
N LEU A 191 1.57 -0.55 -20.64
CA LEU A 191 0.88 -0.25 -19.39
C LEU A 191 -0.06 0.95 -19.52
N GLU A 192 0.41 2.05 -20.13
CA GLU A 192 -0.41 3.24 -20.37
C GLU A 192 -1.63 2.93 -21.24
N HIS A 193 -1.45 2.17 -22.32
CA HIS A 193 -2.53 1.73 -23.20
C HIS A 193 -3.56 0.89 -22.44
N MET A 194 -3.11 -0.10 -21.67
CA MET A 194 -4.01 -0.98 -20.90
C MET A 194 -4.79 -0.21 -19.84
N ARG A 195 -4.16 0.70 -19.11
CA ARG A 195 -4.83 1.58 -18.16
C ARG A 195 -5.84 2.52 -18.81
N ALA A 196 -5.53 3.04 -19.98
CA ALA A 196 -6.46 3.89 -20.74
C ALA A 196 -7.68 3.10 -21.21
N THR A 197 -7.50 1.87 -21.67
CA THR A 197 -8.57 0.96 -22.08
C THR A 197 -9.46 0.60 -20.90
N TRP A 198 -8.86 0.17 -19.80
CA TRP A 198 -9.58 -0.15 -18.57
C TRP A 198 -10.43 1.02 -18.06
N ARG A 199 -9.87 2.25 -18.05
CA ARG A 199 -10.61 3.45 -17.64
C ARG A 199 -11.84 3.71 -18.50
N LYS A 200 -11.73 3.52 -19.81
CA LYS A 200 -12.87 3.70 -20.74
C LYS A 200 -13.98 2.67 -20.46
N GLU A 201 -13.60 1.40 -20.26
CA GLU A 201 -14.54 0.33 -19.95
C GLU A 201 -15.18 0.52 -18.57
N TYR A 202 -14.39 0.90 -17.57
CA TYR A 202 -14.88 1.22 -16.24
C TYR A 202 -15.90 2.35 -16.25
N ILE A 203 -15.59 3.48 -16.91
CA ILE A 203 -16.52 4.61 -17.06
C ILE A 203 -17.78 4.17 -17.79
N ARG A 204 -17.67 3.36 -18.83
CA ARG A 204 -18.82 2.85 -19.60
C ARG A 204 -19.71 1.95 -18.74
N LYS A 205 -19.13 1.13 -17.89
CA LYS A 205 -19.86 0.21 -17.00
C LYS A 205 -20.62 0.96 -15.91
N TYR A 206 -19.97 1.90 -15.23
CA TYR A 206 -20.53 2.58 -14.06
C TYR A 206 -21.26 3.90 -14.35
N ARG A 207 -21.05 4.54 -15.53
CA ARG A 207 -21.85 5.69 -15.96
C ARG A 207 -23.26 5.34 -16.44
N LYS A 208 -23.55 4.06 -16.69
CA LYS A 208 -24.89 3.59 -17.04
C LYS A 208 -25.77 3.35 -15.82
N GLU A 209 -25.21 3.42 -14.61
CA GLU A 209 -25.92 3.18 -13.35
C GLU A 209 -26.25 4.48 -12.59
N VAL A 210 -25.98 5.65 -13.17
CA VAL A 210 -26.39 6.99 -12.73
C VAL A 210 -27.30 7.60 -13.80
#